data_bb89e9ba04e63a04a52ebeba46ab8b89
#
_entry.id   bb89e9ba04e63a04a52ebeba46ab8b89
#
_cell.length_a   1.000
_cell.length_b   1.000
_cell.length_c   1.000
_cell.angle_alpha   90.00
_cell.angle_beta   90.00
_cell.angle_gamma   90.00
#
_symmetry.space_group_name_H-M   'P 1'
#
loop_
_entity.id
_entity.type
_entity.pdbx_description
1 polymer ?
#
loop_
_entity_poly.entity_id
_entity_poly.type
_entity_poly.pdbx_seq_one_letter_code
_entity_poly.pdbx_strand_id
1 'polypeptide(L)'
;MMREVGEESVVDRMHGGVSDEVLTLFASRGEATYSERVTMEQHARQAAALAHAEGADDALVLAALLHDVGHFLDDPDSEFGVTDHGTIGGAWVAERFVGAVSEPVRLHVAAKRYRCFMDPGYETRLSPASVGTL
;
A
#
# COMPACT_ATOMS: atom_id res chain seq x y z
N MET A 1 -14.34 -14.85 34.69
CA MET A 1 -12.90 -14.47 34.69
C MET A 1 -12.16 -15.04 33.49
N MET A 2 -12.19 -16.34 33.27
CA MET A 2 -11.50 -16.93 32.10
C MET A 2 -12.07 -16.52 30.75
N ARG A 3 -13.34 -16.14 30.70
CA ARG A 3 -14.03 -15.74 29.50
C ARG A 3 -13.60 -14.35 29.01
N GLU A 4 -13.35 -13.42 29.93
CA GLU A 4 -12.89 -12.06 29.62
C GLU A 4 -11.47 -12.06 29.04
N VAL A 5 -10.58 -12.88 29.57
CA VAL A 5 -9.22 -13.01 29.07
C VAL A 5 -9.20 -13.61 27.66
N GLY A 6 -10.10 -14.57 27.39
CA GLY A 6 -10.23 -15.14 26.05
C GLY A 6 -10.77 -14.16 25.01
N GLU A 7 -11.77 -13.37 25.39
CA GLU A 7 -12.36 -12.36 24.51
C GLU A 7 -11.39 -11.25 24.21
N GLU A 8 -10.67 -10.77 25.19
CA GLU A 8 -9.64 -9.74 25.02
C GLU A 8 -8.53 -10.20 24.09
N SER A 9 -8.08 -11.45 24.24
CA SER A 9 -7.09 -12.05 23.34
C SER A 9 -7.58 -12.17 21.90
N VAL A 10 -8.85 -12.49 21.68
CA VAL A 10 -9.45 -12.60 20.35
C VAL A 10 -9.59 -11.21 19.72
N VAL A 11 -10.04 -10.22 20.48
CA VAL A 11 -10.15 -8.84 20.02
C VAL A 11 -8.78 -8.28 19.67
N ASP A 12 -7.76 -8.54 20.48
CA ASP A 12 -6.38 -8.15 20.18
C ASP A 12 -5.87 -8.77 18.88
N ARG A 13 -6.15 -10.04 18.63
CA ARG A 13 -5.74 -10.69 17.37
C ARG A 13 -6.46 -10.13 16.17
N MET A 14 -7.73 -9.77 16.31
CA MET A 14 -8.52 -9.24 15.20
C MET A 14 -8.22 -7.79 14.87
N HIS A 15 -7.90 -6.97 15.87
CA HIS A 15 -7.69 -5.53 15.72
C HIS A 15 -6.22 -5.14 15.84
N GLY A 16 -5.46 -5.78 16.76
CA GLY A 16 -4.05 -5.49 16.98
C GLY A 16 -3.14 -6.19 15.97
N GLY A 17 -3.44 -7.44 15.59
CA GLY A 17 -2.56 -8.26 14.77
C GLY A 17 -2.24 -7.65 13.41
N VAL A 18 -3.26 -7.36 12.61
CA VAL A 18 -3.07 -6.80 11.26
C VAL A 18 -2.65 -5.35 11.33
N SER A 19 -3.27 -4.56 12.19
CA SER A 19 -2.90 -3.16 12.40
C SER A 19 -1.45 -3.03 12.87
N ASP A 20 -1.02 -3.89 13.79
CA ASP A 20 0.36 -3.90 14.27
C ASP A 20 1.34 -4.31 13.17
N GLU A 21 1.00 -5.27 12.33
CA GLU A 21 1.82 -5.64 11.17
C GLU A 21 2.01 -4.46 10.22
N VAL A 22 0.94 -3.74 9.89
CA VAL A 22 0.99 -2.57 9.03
C VAL A 22 1.83 -1.47 9.69
N LEU A 23 1.57 -1.15 10.95
CA LEU A 23 2.32 -0.13 11.68
C LEU A 23 3.80 -0.47 11.79
N THR A 24 4.13 -1.72 12.08
CA THR A 24 5.50 -2.20 12.15
C THR A 24 6.20 -2.09 10.81
N LEU A 25 5.51 -2.45 9.74
CA LEU A 25 6.06 -2.37 8.38
C LEU A 25 6.39 -0.92 8.02
N PHE A 26 5.47 0.02 8.27
CA PHE A 26 5.72 1.45 8.04
C PHE A 26 6.81 2.00 8.96
N ALA A 27 6.84 1.60 10.22
CA ALA A 27 7.87 2.05 11.16
C ALA A 27 9.27 1.59 10.74
N SER A 28 9.39 0.38 10.20
CA SER A 28 10.70 -0.20 9.80
C SER A 28 11.13 0.20 8.39
N ARG A 29 10.19 0.48 7.48
CA ARG A 29 10.48 0.72 6.05
C ARG A 29 9.94 2.04 5.53
N GLY A 30 9.01 2.69 6.24
CA GLY A 30 8.32 3.89 5.78
C GLY A 30 9.23 5.10 5.58
N GLU A 31 10.37 5.14 6.25
CA GLU A 31 11.36 6.22 6.09
C GLU A 31 12.20 6.09 4.84
N ALA A 32 12.13 4.96 4.13
CA ALA A 32 12.81 4.80 2.86
C ALA A 32 12.37 5.89 1.88
N THR A 33 13.32 6.40 1.12
CA THR A 33 13.05 7.49 0.18
C THR A 33 12.21 7.01 -0.99
N TYR A 34 11.04 7.62 -1.18
CA TYR A 34 10.22 7.43 -2.38
C TYR A 34 10.72 8.32 -3.52
N SER A 35 11.01 9.58 -3.19
CA SER A 35 11.60 10.56 -4.09
C SER A 35 12.51 11.46 -3.27
N GLU A 36 13.23 12.40 -3.90
CA GLU A 36 14.20 13.29 -3.22
C GLU A 36 13.61 14.05 -2.02
N ARG A 37 12.27 14.25 -1.99
CA ARG A 37 11.58 15.08 -0.99
C ARG A 37 10.55 14.34 -0.16
N VAL A 38 10.23 13.09 -0.51
CA VAL A 38 9.08 12.39 0.08
C VAL A 38 9.51 10.98 0.48
N THR A 39 9.21 10.62 1.72
CA THR A 39 9.38 9.24 2.18
C THR A 39 8.23 8.36 1.69
N MET A 40 8.40 7.04 1.76
CA MET A 40 7.35 6.08 1.44
C MET A 40 6.12 6.28 2.33
N GLU A 41 6.32 6.56 3.61
CA GLU A 41 5.22 6.84 4.54
C GLU A 41 4.46 8.11 4.16
N GLN A 42 5.17 9.18 3.86
CA GLN A 42 4.54 10.43 3.43
C GLN A 42 3.74 10.25 2.14
N HIS A 43 4.30 9.54 1.18
CA HIS A 43 3.61 9.22 -0.07
C HIS A 43 2.33 8.42 0.19
N ALA A 44 2.40 7.39 1.03
CA ALA A 44 1.24 6.57 1.37
C ALA A 44 0.14 7.40 2.05
N ARG A 45 0.50 8.27 2.99
CA ARG A 45 -0.44 9.14 3.68
C ARG A 45 -1.07 10.17 2.76
N GLN A 46 -0.30 10.73 1.82
CA GLN A 46 -0.82 11.65 0.82
C GLN A 46 -1.85 10.98 -0.09
N ALA A 47 -1.56 9.76 -0.54
CA ALA A 47 -2.48 8.99 -1.36
C ALA A 47 -3.80 8.71 -0.62
N ALA A 48 -3.72 8.28 0.64
CA ALA A 48 -4.89 8.03 1.46
C ALA A 48 -5.70 9.31 1.71
N ALA A 49 -5.03 10.44 2.00
CA ALA A 49 -5.68 11.72 2.22
C ALA A 49 -6.42 12.21 0.96
N LEU A 50 -5.82 12.05 -0.21
CA LEU A 50 -6.46 12.41 -1.48
C LEU A 50 -7.69 11.55 -1.75
N ALA A 51 -7.59 10.23 -1.53
CA ALA A 51 -8.73 9.34 -1.70
C ALA A 51 -9.88 9.73 -0.76
N HIS A 52 -9.57 10.03 0.49
CA HIS A 52 -10.57 10.49 1.46
C HIS A 52 -11.21 11.81 1.04
N ALA A 53 -10.42 12.78 0.60
CA ALA A 53 -10.89 14.09 0.16
C ALA A 53 -11.80 13.98 -1.06
N GLU A 54 -11.59 13.00 -1.93
CA GLU A 54 -12.43 12.73 -3.10
C GLU A 54 -13.70 11.94 -2.78
N GLY A 55 -13.92 11.60 -1.51
CA GLY A 55 -15.12 10.89 -1.08
C GLY A 55 -15.06 9.37 -1.28
N ALA A 56 -13.86 8.80 -1.44
CA ALA A 56 -13.69 7.35 -1.53
C ALA A 56 -14.16 6.66 -0.24
N ASP A 57 -14.63 5.41 -0.38
CA ASP A 57 -14.99 4.60 0.78
C ASP A 57 -13.74 4.17 1.57
N ASP A 58 -13.96 3.63 2.76
CA ASP A 58 -12.86 3.24 3.65
C ASP A 58 -11.95 2.19 3.02
N ALA A 59 -12.51 1.25 2.26
CA ALA A 59 -11.72 0.22 1.58
C ALA A 59 -10.74 0.84 0.57
N LEU A 60 -11.19 1.81 -0.20
CA LEU A 60 -10.34 2.46 -1.19
C LEU A 60 -9.31 3.41 -0.54
N VAL A 61 -9.69 4.09 0.55
CA VAL A 61 -8.74 4.89 1.34
C VAL A 61 -7.63 3.99 1.89
N LEU A 62 -7.98 2.83 2.44
CA LEU A 62 -7.01 1.86 2.94
C LEU A 62 -6.14 1.30 1.80
N ALA A 63 -6.75 1.01 0.66
CA ALA A 63 -6.00 0.57 -0.53
C ALA A 63 -5.00 1.64 -0.98
N ALA A 64 -5.39 2.89 -0.96
CA ALA A 64 -4.49 4.02 -1.28
C ALA A 64 -3.31 4.09 -0.31
N LEU A 65 -3.55 3.90 0.99
CA LEU A 65 -2.48 3.85 1.99
C LEU A 65 -1.50 2.71 1.72
N LEU A 66 -2.01 1.56 1.27
CA LEU A 66 -1.23 0.33 1.12
C LEU A 66 -0.76 0.07 -0.31
N HIS A 67 -1.02 0.98 -1.25
CA HIS A 67 -0.79 0.67 -2.67
C HIS A 67 0.67 0.33 -3.02
N ASP A 68 1.62 0.92 -2.33
CA ASP A 68 3.05 0.70 -2.54
C ASP A 68 3.68 -0.25 -1.50
N VAL A 69 2.87 -0.96 -0.71
CA VAL A 69 3.37 -1.85 0.34
C VAL A 69 4.30 -2.94 -0.21
N GLY A 70 4.15 -3.29 -1.48
CA GLY A 70 5.04 -4.25 -2.13
C GLY A 70 6.52 -3.87 -2.07
N HIS A 71 6.82 -2.57 -2.06
CA HIS A 71 8.20 -2.09 -1.91
C HIS A 71 8.79 -2.40 -0.53
N PHE A 72 7.94 -2.52 0.50
CA PHE A 72 8.38 -2.86 1.86
C PHE A 72 8.67 -4.37 2.01
N LEU A 73 8.16 -5.17 1.09
CA LEU A 73 8.29 -6.62 1.09
C LEU A 73 9.43 -7.10 0.20
N ASP A 74 10.19 -6.16 -0.36
CA ASP A 74 11.30 -6.45 -1.25
C ASP A 74 12.40 -7.18 -0.49
N ASP A 75 12.90 -8.25 -1.08
CA ASP A 75 14.11 -8.91 -0.61
C ASP A 75 15.31 -8.12 -1.11
N PRO A 76 16.10 -7.50 -0.21
CA PRO A 76 17.27 -6.73 -0.63
C PRO A 76 18.33 -7.57 -1.33
N ASP A 77 18.28 -8.91 -1.16
CA ASP A 77 19.16 -9.85 -1.83
C ASP A 77 18.62 -10.33 -3.17
N SER A 78 17.42 -9.87 -3.57
CA SER A 78 16.83 -10.21 -4.85
C SER A 78 17.61 -9.57 -5.99
N GLU A 79 18.11 -10.41 -6.90
CA GLU A 79 18.88 -9.98 -8.08
C GLU A 79 18.08 -9.04 -9.00
N PHE A 80 16.76 -9.11 -8.95
CA PHE A 80 15.88 -8.41 -9.88
C PHE A 80 15.13 -7.23 -9.28
N GLY A 81 15.27 -6.99 -7.97
CA GLY A 81 14.50 -5.97 -7.26
C GLY A 81 12.99 -6.27 -7.32
N VAL A 82 12.17 -5.30 -6.88
CA VAL A 82 10.70 -5.43 -6.98
C VAL A 82 10.26 -4.81 -8.30
N THR A 83 10.20 -5.64 -9.33
CA THR A 83 9.69 -5.21 -10.64
C THR A 83 8.16 -5.21 -10.69
N ASP A 84 7.50 -5.93 -9.78
CA ASP A 84 6.05 -6.08 -9.73
C ASP A 84 5.50 -5.88 -8.33
N HIS A 85 5.74 -4.70 -7.78
CA HIS A 85 5.32 -4.36 -6.41
C HIS A 85 3.79 -4.36 -6.25
N GLY A 86 3.04 -4.10 -7.32
CA GLY A 86 1.58 -4.17 -7.29
C GLY A 86 1.08 -5.58 -7.02
N THR A 87 1.59 -6.56 -7.74
CA THR A 87 1.22 -7.99 -7.56
C THR A 87 1.65 -8.50 -6.19
N ILE A 88 2.88 -8.21 -5.78
CA ILE A 88 3.42 -8.64 -4.49
C ILE A 88 2.65 -7.99 -3.34
N GLY A 89 2.45 -6.68 -3.41
CA GLY A 89 1.68 -5.95 -2.39
C GLY A 89 0.23 -6.39 -2.36
N GLY A 90 -0.39 -6.58 -3.52
CA GLY A 90 -1.76 -7.07 -3.62
C GLY A 90 -1.95 -8.45 -2.98
N ALA A 91 -1.01 -9.37 -3.18
CA ALA A 91 -1.04 -10.69 -2.55
C ALA A 91 -0.92 -10.60 -1.02
N TRP A 92 -0.01 -9.77 -0.52
CA TRP A 92 0.15 -9.54 0.92
C TRP A 92 -1.12 -8.96 1.55
N VAL A 93 -1.73 -7.99 0.87
CA VAL A 93 -2.98 -7.36 1.33
C VAL A 93 -4.14 -8.35 1.28
N ALA A 94 -4.21 -9.20 0.23
CA ALA A 94 -5.28 -10.18 0.06
C ALA A 94 -5.31 -11.22 1.19
N GLU A 95 -4.18 -11.52 1.80
CA GLU A 95 -4.12 -12.43 2.95
C GLU A 95 -4.69 -11.81 4.24
N ARG A 96 -4.83 -10.48 4.29
CA ARG A 96 -5.17 -9.73 5.51
C ARG A 96 -6.46 -8.94 5.41
N PHE A 97 -6.86 -8.56 4.21
CA PHE A 97 -8.01 -7.70 3.97
C PHE A 97 -8.90 -8.28 2.86
N VAL A 98 -10.12 -7.75 2.77
CA VAL A 98 -11.07 -8.14 1.71
C VAL A 98 -10.63 -7.66 0.33
N GLY A 99 -11.21 -8.23 -0.72
CA GLY A 99 -10.88 -7.91 -2.11
C GLY A 99 -11.06 -6.44 -2.48
N ALA A 100 -12.01 -5.74 -1.85
CA ALA A 100 -12.20 -4.31 -2.07
C ALA A 100 -10.96 -3.49 -1.70
N VAL A 101 -10.08 -4.00 -0.84
CA VAL A 101 -8.79 -3.38 -0.49
C VAL A 101 -7.67 -3.95 -1.37
N SER A 102 -7.59 -5.25 -1.51
CA SER A 102 -6.46 -5.91 -2.19
C SER A 102 -6.45 -5.70 -3.71
N GLU A 103 -7.61 -5.69 -4.37
CA GLU A 103 -7.67 -5.55 -5.82
C GLU A 103 -7.15 -4.20 -6.33
N PRO A 104 -7.53 -3.05 -5.74
CA PRO A 104 -6.93 -1.79 -6.14
C PRO A 104 -5.40 -1.75 -5.95
N VAL A 105 -4.89 -2.36 -4.88
CA VAL A 105 -3.44 -2.46 -4.66
C VAL A 105 -2.79 -3.29 -5.77
N ARG A 106 -3.33 -4.45 -6.06
CA ARG A 106 -2.82 -5.35 -7.12
C ARG A 106 -2.78 -4.67 -8.48
N LEU A 107 -3.78 -3.85 -8.78
CA LEU A 107 -4.00 -3.29 -10.12
C LEU A 107 -3.44 -1.88 -10.30
N HIS A 108 -2.86 -1.26 -9.25
CA HIS A 108 -2.54 0.17 -9.34
C HIS A 108 -1.48 0.50 -10.40
N VAL A 109 -0.49 -0.36 -10.62
CA VAL A 109 0.52 -0.14 -11.67
C VAL A 109 -0.10 -0.30 -13.05
N ALA A 110 -0.92 -1.33 -13.25
CA ALA A 110 -1.64 -1.53 -14.50
C ALA A 110 -2.59 -0.35 -14.80
N ALA A 111 -3.24 0.19 -13.77
CA ALA A 111 -4.10 1.36 -13.90
C ALA A 111 -3.30 2.61 -14.31
N LYS A 112 -2.12 2.83 -13.75
CA LYS A 112 -1.23 3.93 -14.15
C LYS A 112 -0.81 3.78 -15.62
N ARG A 113 -0.43 2.59 -16.05
CA ARG A 113 -0.07 2.32 -17.45
C ARG A 113 -1.23 2.61 -18.38
N TYR A 114 -2.42 2.18 -18.01
CA TYR A 114 -3.63 2.45 -18.79
C TYR A 114 -3.88 3.95 -18.92
N ARG A 115 -3.75 4.70 -17.83
CA ARG A 115 -3.93 6.15 -17.85
C ARG A 115 -2.85 6.85 -18.67
N CYS A 116 -1.62 6.39 -18.62
CA CYS A 116 -0.56 6.92 -19.49
C CYS A 116 -0.89 6.72 -20.97
N PHE A 117 -1.48 5.58 -21.31
CA PHE A 117 -1.90 5.29 -22.68
C PHE A 117 -3.09 6.15 -23.12
N MET A 118 -4.09 6.33 -22.25
CA MET A 118 -5.33 7.03 -22.59
C MET A 118 -5.23 8.55 -22.50
N ASP A 119 -4.34 9.06 -21.65
CA ASP A 119 -4.16 10.51 -21.42
C ASP A 119 -2.68 10.87 -21.57
N PRO A 120 -2.26 11.42 -22.73
CA PRO A 120 -0.85 11.75 -22.96
C PRO A 120 -0.23 12.72 -21.95
N GLY A 121 -1.05 13.55 -21.31
CA GLY A 121 -0.57 14.47 -20.27
C GLY A 121 -0.38 13.83 -18.90
N TYR A 122 -0.88 12.63 -18.68
CA TYR A 122 -0.85 11.98 -17.38
C TYR A 122 0.57 11.62 -16.94
N GLU A 123 1.36 11.03 -17.83
CA GLU A 123 2.73 10.63 -17.54
C GLU A 123 3.60 11.80 -17.09
N THR A 124 3.42 12.96 -17.70
CA THR A 124 4.17 14.18 -17.34
C THR A 124 3.82 14.72 -15.95
N ARG A 125 2.68 14.30 -15.39
CA ARG A 125 2.26 14.68 -14.04
C ARG A 125 2.71 13.69 -12.98
N LEU A 126 3.24 12.54 -13.38
CA LEU A 126 3.78 11.55 -12.44
C LEU A 126 5.14 11.97 -11.93
N SER A 127 5.46 11.56 -10.69
CA SER A 127 6.81 11.72 -10.16
C SER A 127 7.80 10.82 -10.92
N PRO A 128 9.10 11.14 -10.92
CA PRO A 128 10.12 10.25 -11.50
C PRO A 128 10.07 8.84 -10.94
N ALA A 129 9.80 8.70 -9.64
CA ALA A 129 9.67 7.39 -9.01
C ALA A 129 8.49 6.59 -9.59
N SER A 130 7.33 7.24 -9.82
CA SER A 130 6.18 6.59 -10.43
C SER A 130 6.43 6.19 -11.88
N VAL A 131 7.12 7.03 -12.65
CA VAL A 131 7.50 6.71 -14.04
C VAL A 131 8.45 5.50 -14.06
N GLY A 132 9.42 5.46 -13.15
CA GLY A 132 10.39 4.38 -13.07
C GLY A 132 9.79 3.00 -12.74
N THR A 133 8.59 2.96 -12.15
CA THR A 133 7.91 1.72 -11.79
C THR A 133 6.81 1.31 -12.77
N LEU A 134 6.65 2.02 -13.86
CA LEU A 134 5.73 1.62 -14.93
C LEU A 134 6.33 0.40 -15.70
#